data_8c1b103078b89326bc612d5a9ef68b97
#
_entry.id   8c1b103078b89326bc612d5a9ef68b97
#
_cell.length_a   1.000
_cell.length_b   1.000
_cell.length_c   1.000
_cell.angle_alpha   90.00
_cell.angle_beta   90.00
_cell.angle_gamma   90.00
#
_symmetry.space_group_name_H-M   'P 1'
#
loop_
_entity.id
_entity.type
_entity.pdbx_description
1 polymer ?
#
loop_
_entity_poly.entity_id
_entity_poly.type
_entity_poly.pdbx_seq_one_letter_code
_entity_poly.pdbx_strand_id
1 'polypeptide(L)'
;MAPVCHRRILHFLRLAQFESLLNKPGVREEEIKQFLKSESSRLIFGLECIRLHTEHQFGAEFQADFVLEFPEQRYVIVEIENPNQRLYTKRGDPTASLSHARQQVEDWQQWLEENNAYAQKRLPVCVSPEGLVIIGRRGSLTPVDRGRLARSNINTRGRLTVRTYDDLLESARAVAVNLEAARPQPTGGQRP
;
A
#
# COMPACT_ATOMS: atom_id res chain seq x y z
N MET A 1 -10.57 -8.79 -27.51
CA MET A 1 -10.44 -7.40 -27.01
C MET A 1 -11.20 -7.10 -25.69
N ALA A 2 -11.70 -8.11 -24.96
CA ALA A 2 -12.47 -7.91 -23.71
C ALA A 2 -11.69 -7.72 -22.39
N PRO A 3 -10.46 -8.20 -22.18
CA PRO A 3 -9.88 -8.24 -20.83
C PRO A 3 -9.40 -6.88 -20.28
N VAL A 4 -9.00 -5.94 -21.11
CA VAL A 4 -8.44 -4.65 -20.65
C VAL A 4 -9.55 -3.69 -20.17
N CYS A 5 -10.68 -3.67 -20.85
CA CYS A 5 -11.81 -2.82 -20.48
C CYS A 5 -12.42 -3.25 -19.14
N HIS A 6 -12.54 -4.54 -18.92
CA HIS A 6 -13.10 -5.11 -17.68
C HIS A 6 -12.24 -4.81 -16.45
N ARG A 7 -10.90 -4.93 -16.55
CA ARG A 7 -9.97 -4.59 -15.47
C ARG A 7 -10.01 -3.12 -15.10
N ARG A 8 -10.19 -2.22 -16.06
CA ARG A 8 -10.32 -0.77 -15.82
C ARG A 8 -11.58 -0.43 -15.03
N ILE A 9 -12.72 -0.94 -15.46
CA ILE A 9 -14.00 -0.70 -14.75
C ILE A 9 -13.92 -1.22 -13.32
N LEU A 10 -13.37 -2.41 -13.11
CA LEU A 10 -13.15 -2.96 -11.77
C LEU A 10 -12.25 -2.08 -10.91
N HIS A 11 -11.21 -1.49 -11.48
CA HIS A 11 -10.31 -0.61 -10.75
C HIS A 11 -11.04 0.66 -10.28
N PHE A 12 -11.77 1.34 -11.15
CA PHE A 12 -12.55 2.53 -10.76
C PHE A 12 -13.61 2.23 -9.71
N LEU A 13 -14.35 1.16 -9.87
CA LEU A 13 -15.34 0.73 -8.89
C LEU A 13 -14.68 0.44 -7.53
N ARG A 14 -13.53 -0.23 -7.55
CA ARG A 14 -12.81 -0.55 -6.33
C ARG A 14 -12.26 0.69 -5.63
N LEU A 15 -11.77 1.67 -6.38
CA LEU A 15 -11.36 2.97 -5.85
C LEU A 15 -12.50 3.74 -5.20
N ALA A 16 -13.66 3.80 -5.85
CA ALA A 16 -14.84 4.47 -5.30
C ALA A 16 -15.32 3.79 -4.01
N GLN A 17 -15.29 2.46 -3.95
CA GLN A 17 -15.62 1.70 -2.75
C GLN A 17 -14.61 1.97 -1.62
N PHE A 18 -13.31 2.00 -1.93
CA PHE A 18 -12.26 2.29 -0.95
C PHE A 18 -12.41 3.70 -0.39
N GLU A 19 -12.65 4.68 -1.23
CA GLU A 19 -12.90 6.05 -0.81
C GLU A 19 -14.14 6.16 0.09
N SER A 20 -15.24 5.51 -0.30
CA SER A 20 -16.46 5.47 0.51
C SER A 20 -16.20 4.85 1.88
N LEU A 21 -15.43 3.75 1.94
CA LEU A 21 -15.03 3.11 3.18
C LEU A 21 -14.19 4.04 4.05
N LEU A 22 -13.18 4.70 3.48
CA LEU A 22 -12.33 5.64 4.21
C LEU A 22 -13.07 6.85 4.76
N ASN A 23 -14.17 7.25 4.12
CA ASN A 23 -15.01 8.38 4.55
C ASN A 23 -16.16 7.96 5.48
N LYS A 24 -16.31 6.67 5.76
CA LYS A 24 -17.27 6.17 6.75
C LYS A 24 -16.89 6.67 8.14
N PRO A 25 -17.81 7.33 8.89
CA PRO A 25 -17.53 7.74 10.26
C PRO A 25 -17.13 6.56 11.13
N GLY A 26 -16.03 6.69 11.87
CA GLY A 26 -15.57 5.65 12.78
C GLY A 26 -15.10 4.35 12.10
N VAL A 27 -14.71 4.41 10.82
CA VAL A 27 -14.14 3.26 10.14
C VAL A 27 -12.98 2.68 10.93
N ARG A 28 -12.98 1.35 11.08
CA ARG A 28 -11.97 0.62 11.83
C ARG A 28 -10.94 0.02 10.89
N GLU A 29 -9.75 -0.19 11.41
CA GLU A 29 -8.64 -0.87 10.73
C GLU A 29 -9.07 -2.21 10.15
N GLU A 30 -9.76 -3.04 10.93
CA GLU A 30 -10.21 -4.36 10.48
C GLU A 30 -11.15 -4.29 9.26
N GLU A 31 -12.01 -3.28 9.17
CA GLU A 31 -12.88 -3.08 8.00
C GLU A 31 -12.04 -2.80 6.73
N ILE A 32 -10.95 -2.05 6.89
CA ILE A 32 -10.02 -1.76 5.81
C ILE A 32 -9.20 -3.01 5.45
N LYS A 33 -8.70 -3.74 6.45
CA LYS A 33 -8.02 -5.03 6.24
C LYS A 33 -8.89 -5.98 5.43
N GLN A 34 -10.14 -6.18 5.83
CA GLN A 34 -11.09 -7.03 5.11
C GLN A 34 -11.35 -6.57 3.67
N PHE A 35 -11.49 -5.26 3.47
CA PHE A 35 -11.62 -4.70 2.13
C PHE A 35 -10.39 -4.97 1.27
N LEU A 36 -9.19 -4.76 1.81
CA LEU A 36 -7.93 -4.91 1.08
C LEU A 36 -7.54 -6.36 0.83
N LYS A 37 -8.04 -7.34 1.59
CA LYS A 37 -7.80 -8.78 1.38
C LYS A 37 -8.30 -9.30 0.02
N SER A 38 -9.22 -8.59 -0.63
CA SER A 38 -9.73 -8.99 -1.95
C SER A 38 -8.65 -8.85 -3.02
N GLU A 39 -8.51 -9.86 -3.89
CA GLU A 39 -7.56 -9.86 -5.01
C GLU A 39 -7.69 -8.63 -5.92
N SER A 40 -8.92 -8.12 -6.09
CA SER A 40 -9.15 -6.89 -6.85
C SER A 40 -8.56 -5.65 -6.18
N SER A 41 -8.30 -5.67 -4.89
CA SER A 41 -7.71 -4.56 -4.13
C SER A 41 -6.21 -4.41 -4.38
N ARG A 42 -5.51 -5.42 -4.93
CA ARG A 42 -4.09 -5.29 -5.26
C ARG A 42 -3.81 -4.09 -6.19
N LEU A 43 -4.79 -3.71 -7.02
CA LEU A 43 -4.69 -2.55 -7.91
C LEU A 43 -4.62 -1.21 -7.16
N ILE A 44 -5.05 -1.16 -5.89
CA ILE A 44 -4.91 0.01 -5.03
C ILE A 44 -3.44 0.26 -4.69
N PHE A 45 -2.64 -0.81 -4.60
CA PHE A 45 -1.20 -0.73 -4.34
C PHE A 45 -0.36 -0.45 -5.61
N GLY A 46 -0.96 -0.53 -6.78
CA GLY A 46 -0.34 -0.23 -8.08
C GLY A 46 -0.67 -1.27 -9.14
N LEU A 47 -0.63 -0.85 -10.41
CA LEU A 47 -0.91 -1.74 -11.54
C LEU A 47 0.11 -2.87 -11.69
N GLU A 48 1.34 -2.61 -11.27
CA GLU A 48 2.44 -3.57 -11.34
C GLU A 48 2.37 -4.62 -10.24
N CYS A 49 1.49 -4.46 -9.23
CA CYS A 49 1.31 -5.46 -8.20
C CYS A 49 0.75 -6.76 -8.84
N ILE A 50 1.58 -7.79 -8.87
CA ILE A 50 1.26 -9.09 -9.49
C ILE A 50 0.38 -9.90 -8.55
N ARG A 51 0.74 -9.93 -7.26
CA ARG A 51 0.06 -10.73 -6.25
C ARG A 51 -0.01 -10.01 -4.91
N LEU A 52 -1.09 -10.26 -4.20
CA LEU A 52 -1.33 -9.81 -2.85
C LEU A 52 -1.40 -11.06 -1.94
N HIS A 53 -0.42 -11.22 -1.06
CA HIS A 53 -0.46 -12.24 -0.02
C HIS A 53 -1.03 -11.59 1.25
N THR A 54 -2.05 -12.22 1.83
CA THR A 54 -2.72 -11.71 3.04
C THR A 54 -2.28 -12.51 4.26
N GLU A 55 -2.12 -11.84 5.40
CA GLU A 55 -1.79 -12.47 6.69
C GLU A 55 -0.59 -13.42 6.57
N HIS A 56 0.46 -12.93 5.89
CA HIS A 56 1.63 -13.75 5.60
C HIS A 56 2.45 -13.98 6.87
N GLN A 57 2.60 -15.26 7.25
CA GLN A 57 3.39 -15.64 8.41
C GLN A 57 4.87 -15.81 8.07
N PHE A 58 5.70 -15.14 8.83
CA PHE A 58 7.16 -15.31 8.85
C PHE A 58 7.55 -16.15 10.07
N GLY A 59 7.84 -17.44 9.84
CA GLY A 59 8.06 -18.39 10.93
C GLY A 59 6.82 -18.59 11.81
N ALA A 60 7.04 -18.74 13.11
CA ALA A 60 5.98 -18.85 14.11
C ALA A 60 5.70 -17.52 14.84
N GLU A 61 6.54 -16.50 14.65
CA GLU A 61 6.62 -15.32 15.51
C GLU A 61 5.99 -14.08 14.89
N PHE A 62 6.05 -13.96 13.55
CA PHE A 62 5.65 -12.72 12.87
C PHE A 62 4.60 -12.97 11.80
N GLN A 63 3.63 -12.05 11.72
CA GLN A 63 2.59 -12.05 10.71
C GLN A 63 2.44 -10.63 10.15
N ALA A 64 2.72 -10.45 8.85
CA ALA A 64 2.45 -9.20 8.17
C ALA A 64 0.99 -9.14 7.68
N ASP A 65 0.39 -7.95 7.69
CA ASP A 65 -0.95 -7.75 7.15
C ASP A 65 -1.01 -8.14 5.68
N PHE A 66 -0.04 -7.66 4.89
CA PHE A 66 0.09 -8.02 3.47
C PHE A 66 1.56 -8.13 3.06
N VAL A 67 1.80 -8.97 2.06
CA VAL A 67 3.03 -8.93 1.26
C VAL A 67 2.63 -8.73 -0.20
N LEU A 68 3.14 -7.68 -0.82
CA LEU A 68 2.91 -7.37 -2.21
C LEU A 68 4.07 -7.92 -3.04
N GLU A 69 3.72 -8.60 -4.12
CA GLU A 69 4.68 -9.10 -5.11
C GLU A 69 4.60 -8.25 -6.38
N PHE A 70 5.75 -7.78 -6.84
CA PHE A 70 5.93 -6.99 -8.05
C PHE A 70 6.82 -7.72 -9.06
N PRO A 71 6.92 -7.25 -10.32
CA PRO A 71 7.88 -7.78 -11.28
C PRO A 71 9.31 -7.81 -10.71
N GLU A 72 10.16 -8.62 -11.31
CA GLU A 72 11.57 -8.78 -10.92
C GLU A 72 11.76 -9.28 -9.48
N GLN A 73 10.73 -9.95 -8.94
CA GLN A 73 10.73 -10.53 -7.60
C GLN A 73 10.94 -9.48 -6.48
N ARG A 74 10.48 -8.27 -6.73
CA ARG A 74 10.43 -7.21 -5.73
C ARG A 74 9.26 -7.43 -4.80
N TYR A 75 9.52 -7.43 -3.51
CA TYR A 75 8.49 -7.60 -2.46
C TYR A 75 8.39 -6.36 -1.60
N VAL A 76 7.16 -6.06 -1.17
CA VAL A 76 6.87 -5.00 -0.19
C VAL A 76 6.04 -5.60 0.93
N ILE A 77 6.56 -5.52 2.16
CA ILE A 77 5.83 -5.91 3.37
C ILE A 77 5.00 -4.72 3.82
N VAL A 78 3.72 -4.94 4.07
CA VAL A 78 2.78 -3.88 4.43
C VAL A 78 2.22 -4.12 5.81
N GLU A 79 2.29 -3.09 6.64
CA GLU A 79 1.58 -2.95 7.90
C GLU A 79 0.54 -1.84 7.75
N ILE A 80 -0.68 -2.10 8.16
CA ILE A 80 -1.73 -1.09 8.20
C ILE A 80 -2.21 -0.84 9.62
N GLU A 81 -2.36 0.44 9.91
CA GLU A 81 -2.82 0.96 11.19
C GLU A 81 -4.14 1.71 11.03
N ASN A 82 -4.79 1.99 12.13
CA ASN A 82 -6.09 2.65 12.13
C ASN A 82 -6.06 4.00 11.36
N PRO A 83 -7.02 4.24 10.43
CA PRO A 83 -7.10 5.47 9.65
C PRO A 83 -7.38 6.72 10.50
N ASN A 84 -7.90 6.55 11.71
CA ASN A 84 -8.17 7.67 12.62
C ASN A 84 -6.97 8.01 13.53
N GLN A 85 -5.87 7.26 13.44
CA GLN A 85 -4.66 7.53 14.21
C GLN A 85 -3.94 8.77 13.69
N ARG A 86 -3.36 9.53 14.62
CA ARG A 86 -2.43 10.61 14.29
C ARG A 86 -1.03 10.03 14.14
N LEU A 87 -0.28 10.53 13.17
CA LEU A 87 1.11 10.12 12.96
C LEU A 87 2.04 10.80 13.97
N TYR A 88 1.73 12.02 14.35
CA TYR A 88 2.58 12.83 15.23
C TYR A 88 1.82 13.38 16.42
N THR A 89 2.51 13.48 17.54
CA THR A 89 2.03 14.14 18.75
C THR A 89 1.97 15.66 18.55
N LYS A 90 1.37 16.40 19.48
CA LYS A 90 1.39 17.88 19.46
C LYS A 90 2.81 18.47 19.51
N ARG A 91 3.77 17.74 20.08
CA ARG A 91 5.20 18.14 20.13
C ARG A 91 5.95 17.81 18.84
N GLY A 92 5.33 17.00 17.97
CA GLY A 92 5.91 16.58 16.69
C GLY A 92 6.72 15.31 16.74
N ASP A 93 6.69 14.58 17.85
CA ASP A 93 7.27 13.25 17.96
C ASP A 93 6.35 12.24 17.27
N PRO A 94 6.87 11.14 16.70
CA PRO A 94 6.04 10.03 16.25
C PRO A 94 5.13 9.52 17.39
N THR A 95 3.90 9.18 17.06
CA THR A 95 3.01 8.53 18.05
C THR A 95 3.47 7.10 18.33
N ALA A 96 2.99 6.51 19.42
CA ALA A 96 3.28 5.12 19.76
C ALA A 96 2.85 4.18 18.63
N SER A 97 1.68 4.39 18.01
CA SER A 97 1.21 3.58 16.88
C SER A 97 2.15 3.66 15.68
N LEU A 98 2.60 4.86 15.29
CA LEU A 98 3.54 5.00 14.18
C LEU A 98 4.89 4.35 14.50
N SER A 99 5.39 4.52 15.73
CA SER A 99 6.65 3.91 16.15
C SER A 99 6.56 2.39 16.17
N HIS A 100 5.45 1.85 16.68
CA HIS A 100 5.19 0.41 16.73
C HIS A 100 5.09 -0.21 15.33
N ALA A 101 4.28 0.36 14.45
CA ALA A 101 4.14 -0.13 13.08
C ALA A 101 5.46 -0.13 12.30
N ARG A 102 6.31 0.90 12.50
CA ARG A 102 7.65 0.93 11.90
C ARG A 102 8.54 -0.16 12.45
N GLN A 103 8.55 -0.34 13.77
CA GLN A 103 9.33 -1.39 14.42
C GLN A 103 8.93 -2.79 13.94
N GLN A 104 7.63 -3.06 13.82
CA GLN A 104 7.15 -4.34 13.31
C GLN A 104 7.70 -4.63 11.90
N VAL A 105 7.65 -3.66 11.00
CA VAL A 105 8.19 -3.84 9.64
C VAL A 105 9.70 -4.05 9.66
N GLU A 106 10.44 -3.30 10.49
CA GLU A 106 11.89 -3.43 10.64
C GLU A 106 12.26 -4.81 11.22
N ASP A 107 11.52 -5.32 12.21
CA ASP A 107 11.70 -6.65 12.79
C ASP A 107 11.47 -7.76 11.76
N TRP A 108 10.44 -7.61 10.89
CA TRP A 108 10.20 -8.58 9.81
C TRP A 108 11.30 -8.56 8.75
N GLN A 109 11.82 -7.39 8.40
CA GLN A 109 12.94 -7.26 7.48
C GLN A 109 14.19 -7.94 8.05
N GLN A 110 14.49 -7.68 9.32
CA GLN A 110 15.60 -8.33 10.01
C GLN A 110 15.43 -9.85 10.05
N TRP A 111 14.24 -10.33 10.42
CA TRP A 111 13.95 -11.76 10.44
C TRP A 111 14.17 -12.44 9.10
N LEU A 112 13.74 -11.79 8.00
CA LEU A 112 13.92 -12.29 6.64
C LEU A 112 15.39 -12.32 6.22
N GLU A 113 16.18 -11.34 6.62
CA GLU A 113 17.64 -11.30 6.40
C GLU A 113 18.32 -12.46 7.12
N GLU A 114 17.95 -12.72 8.37
CA GLU A 114 18.51 -13.80 9.20
C GLU A 114 18.03 -15.20 8.78
N ASN A 115 16.82 -15.32 8.25
CA ASN A 115 16.16 -16.58 7.89
C ASN A 115 15.96 -16.74 6.36
N ASN A 116 16.86 -16.20 5.56
CA ASN A 116 16.70 -16.11 4.11
C ASN A 116 16.38 -17.46 3.43
N ALA A 117 17.04 -18.54 3.81
CA ALA A 117 16.80 -19.88 3.25
C ALA A 117 15.36 -20.39 3.48
N TYR A 118 14.74 -20.01 4.60
CA TYR A 118 13.35 -20.33 4.88
C TYR A 118 12.40 -19.39 4.10
N ALA A 119 12.70 -18.10 4.08
CA ALA A 119 11.93 -17.09 3.39
C ALA A 119 11.81 -17.41 1.90
N GLN A 120 12.90 -17.82 1.25
CA GLN A 120 12.93 -18.16 -0.17
C GLN A 120 12.00 -19.32 -0.58
N LYS A 121 11.61 -20.18 0.34
CA LYS A 121 10.63 -21.25 0.06
C LYS A 121 9.22 -20.70 -0.17
N ARG A 122 8.90 -19.57 0.42
CA ARG A 122 7.57 -18.94 0.34
C ARG A 122 7.53 -17.68 -0.51
N LEU A 123 8.62 -16.92 -0.48
CA LEU A 123 8.85 -15.70 -1.27
C LEU A 123 10.16 -15.90 -2.06
N PRO A 124 10.10 -16.52 -3.25
CA PRO A 124 11.31 -16.82 -4.01
C PRO A 124 12.15 -15.58 -4.28
N VAL A 125 13.46 -15.67 -4.02
CA VAL A 125 14.44 -14.60 -4.23
C VAL A 125 14.19 -13.31 -3.40
N CYS A 126 13.35 -13.39 -2.36
CA CYS A 126 13.15 -12.28 -1.41
C CYS A 126 14.42 -12.15 -0.55
N VAL A 127 15.27 -11.18 -0.87
CA VAL A 127 16.53 -10.95 -0.13
C VAL A 127 16.37 -9.79 0.87
N SER A 128 15.75 -8.70 0.44
CA SER A 128 15.53 -7.51 1.29
C SER A 128 14.26 -6.80 0.83
N PRO A 129 13.09 -7.18 1.35
CA PRO A 129 11.84 -6.56 0.96
C PRO A 129 11.77 -5.11 1.46
N GLU A 130 11.15 -4.25 0.68
CA GLU A 130 10.78 -2.91 1.12
C GLU A 130 9.67 -2.98 2.17
N GLY A 131 9.61 -2.01 3.08
CA GLY A 131 8.54 -1.85 4.05
C GLY A 131 7.58 -0.73 3.68
N LEU A 132 6.30 -0.93 3.93
CA LEU A 132 5.25 0.08 3.77
C LEU A 132 4.35 0.10 5.01
N VAL A 133 4.32 1.21 5.71
CA VAL A 133 3.35 1.48 6.77
C VAL A 133 2.26 2.40 6.23
N ILE A 134 1.00 2.03 6.40
CA ILE A 134 -0.16 2.85 6.03
C ILE A 134 -0.92 3.20 7.30
N ILE A 135 -0.95 4.49 7.65
CA ILE A 135 -1.50 4.96 8.93
C ILE A 135 -2.17 6.33 8.78
N GLY A 136 -3.33 6.49 9.38
CA GLY A 136 -4.00 7.78 9.53
C GLY A 136 -4.42 8.43 8.20
N ARG A 137 -4.90 9.66 8.31
CA ARG A 137 -5.39 10.45 7.18
C ARG A 137 -4.54 11.72 7.03
N ARG A 138 -4.35 12.17 5.78
CA ARG A 138 -3.59 13.40 5.45
C ARG A 138 -4.17 14.63 6.13
N GLY A 139 -5.49 14.69 6.32
CA GLY A 139 -6.17 15.77 7.01
C GLY A 139 -5.76 15.95 8.48
N SER A 140 -5.19 14.92 9.11
CA SER A 140 -4.65 15.00 10.48
C SER A 140 -3.23 15.58 10.55
N LEU A 141 -2.56 15.79 9.41
CA LEU A 141 -1.19 16.27 9.33
C LEU A 141 -1.14 17.79 9.13
N THR A 142 -0.44 18.49 10.02
CA THR A 142 -0.08 19.88 9.78
C THR A 142 0.95 20.01 8.63
N PRO A 143 1.17 21.21 8.04
CA PRO A 143 2.25 21.40 7.06
C PRO A 143 3.63 20.98 7.58
N VAL A 144 3.90 21.20 8.86
CA VAL A 144 5.15 20.79 9.51
C VAL A 144 5.25 19.28 9.59
N ASP A 145 4.17 18.58 9.94
CA ASP A 145 4.15 17.12 10.02
C ASP A 145 4.33 16.47 8.64
N ARG A 146 3.74 17.06 7.59
CA ARG A 146 4.00 16.62 6.21
C ARG A 146 5.48 16.74 5.83
N GLY A 147 6.13 17.84 6.21
CA GLY A 147 7.57 17.99 6.01
C GLY A 147 8.40 16.99 6.80
N ARG A 148 7.99 16.64 8.03
CA ARG A 148 8.63 15.58 8.83
C ARG A 148 8.50 14.21 8.18
N LEU A 149 7.28 13.86 7.75
CA LEU A 149 7.01 12.60 7.08
C LEU A 149 7.82 12.47 5.79
N ALA A 150 7.86 13.51 4.97
CA ALA A 150 8.64 13.52 3.74
C ALA A 150 10.14 13.30 4.01
N ARG A 151 10.72 14.00 5.01
CA ARG A 151 12.13 13.79 5.40
C ARG A 151 12.38 12.40 5.94
N SER A 152 11.47 11.87 6.76
CA SER A 152 11.57 10.50 7.28
C SER A 152 11.63 9.50 6.13
N ASN A 153 10.72 9.60 5.16
CA ASN A 153 10.68 8.71 4.00
C ASN A 153 11.94 8.84 3.09
N ILE A 154 12.52 10.05 3.00
CA ILE A 154 13.80 10.23 2.29
C ILE A 154 14.93 9.50 3.01
N ASN A 155 15.00 9.59 4.32
CA ASN A 155 16.05 8.95 5.12
C ASN A 155 15.96 7.42 5.12
N THR A 156 14.75 6.88 4.97
CA THR A 156 14.51 5.43 4.92
C THR A 156 14.25 4.91 3.51
N ARG A 157 14.63 5.69 2.48
CA ARG A 157 14.36 5.35 1.07
C ARG A 157 14.88 3.95 0.72
N GLY A 158 14.00 3.16 0.08
CA GLY A 158 14.29 1.79 -0.32
C GLY A 158 14.19 0.75 0.81
N ARG A 159 14.03 1.19 2.06
CA ARG A 159 13.80 0.27 3.17
C ARG A 159 12.39 0.37 3.74
N LEU A 160 11.95 1.57 4.10
CA LEU A 160 10.66 1.78 4.73
C LEU A 160 10.03 3.09 4.23
N THR A 161 8.77 3.01 3.84
CA THR A 161 7.95 4.17 3.48
C THR A 161 6.72 4.21 4.39
N VAL A 162 6.40 5.38 4.91
CA VAL A 162 5.15 5.63 5.64
C VAL A 162 4.23 6.46 4.76
N ARG A 163 2.98 6.04 4.62
CA ARG A 163 1.94 6.72 3.84
C ARG A 163 0.66 6.89 4.64
N THR A 164 -0.10 7.92 4.34
CA THR A 164 -1.49 7.99 4.77
C THR A 164 -2.40 7.19 3.82
N TYR A 165 -3.60 6.85 4.26
CA TYR A 165 -4.60 6.24 3.38
C TYR A 165 -4.99 7.14 2.20
N ASP A 166 -4.93 8.47 2.39
CA ASP A 166 -5.17 9.43 1.30
C ASP A 166 -4.06 9.38 0.24
N ASP A 167 -2.79 9.18 0.64
CA ASP A 167 -1.68 9.04 -0.29
C ASP A 167 -1.80 7.76 -1.13
N LEU A 168 -2.26 6.67 -0.50
CA LEU A 168 -2.52 5.41 -1.20
C LEU A 168 -3.66 5.58 -2.22
N LEU A 169 -4.78 6.16 -1.80
CA LEU A 169 -5.94 6.43 -2.66
C LEU A 169 -5.58 7.34 -3.84
N GLU A 170 -4.82 8.40 -3.60
CA GLU A 170 -4.41 9.35 -4.62
C GLU A 170 -3.46 8.73 -5.65
N SER A 171 -2.49 7.93 -5.19
CA SER A 171 -1.61 7.18 -6.09
C SER A 171 -2.41 6.22 -7.00
N ALA A 172 -3.37 5.51 -6.43
CA ALA A 172 -4.21 4.60 -7.19
C ALA A 172 -5.14 5.34 -8.19
N ARG A 173 -5.60 6.56 -7.84
CA ARG A 173 -6.35 7.43 -8.76
C ARG A 173 -5.49 7.94 -9.92
N ALA A 174 -4.27 8.37 -9.64
CA ALA A 174 -3.35 8.81 -10.69
C ALA A 174 -3.11 7.71 -11.73
N VAL A 175 -2.96 6.47 -11.26
CA VAL A 175 -2.88 5.29 -12.13
C VAL A 175 -4.14 5.13 -12.99
N ALA A 176 -5.34 5.27 -12.41
CA ALA A 176 -6.60 5.16 -13.13
C ALA A 176 -6.73 6.22 -14.23
N VAL A 177 -6.37 7.46 -13.92
CA VAL A 177 -6.39 8.59 -14.88
C VAL A 177 -5.41 8.33 -16.04
N ASN A 178 -4.20 7.89 -15.75
CA ASN A 178 -3.21 7.57 -16.79
C ASN A 178 -3.68 6.43 -17.71
N LEU A 179 -4.40 5.44 -17.18
CA LEU A 179 -5.01 4.38 -17.98
C LEU A 179 -6.14 4.90 -18.90
N GLU A 180 -6.86 5.95 -18.48
CA GLU A 180 -7.85 6.59 -19.36
C GLU A 180 -7.20 7.38 -20.46
N ALA A 181 -6.18 8.17 -20.14
CA ALA A 181 -5.44 8.99 -21.12
C ALA A 181 -4.76 8.14 -22.21
N ALA A 182 -4.34 6.92 -21.87
CA ALA A 182 -3.74 5.97 -22.81
C ALA A 182 -4.75 5.27 -23.76
N ARG A 183 -6.03 5.70 -23.81
CA ARG A 183 -7.00 5.18 -24.79
C ARG A 183 -6.57 5.57 -26.20
N PRO A 184 -6.49 4.60 -27.15
CA PRO A 184 -6.40 4.95 -28.55
C PRO A 184 -7.64 5.79 -28.91
N GLN A 185 -7.44 6.98 -29.45
CA GLN A 185 -8.52 7.77 -30.03
C GLN A 185 -9.18 6.91 -31.11
N PRO A 186 -10.54 6.86 -31.18
CA PRO A 186 -11.19 6.22 -32.31
C PRO A 186 -10.70 6.93 -33.56
N THR A 187 -9.95 6.22 -34.38
CA THR A 187 -9.57 6.71 -35.70
C THR A 187 -10.86 7.09 -36.42
N GLY A 188 -11.07 8.40 -36.59
CA GLY A 188 -12.23 8.91 -37.32
C GLY A 188 -12.28 8.22 -38.65
N GLY A 189 -13.27 7.36 -38.84
CA GLY A 189 -13.54 6.72 -40.10
C GLY A 189 -13.81 7.80 -41.13
N GLN A 190 -12.87 8.08 -42.01
CA GLN A 190 -13.16 8.71 -43.28
C GLN A 190 -14.14 7.75 -43.96
N ARG A 191 -15.39 8.16 -44.01
CA ARG A 191 -16.36 7.58 -44.96
C ARG A 191 -15.96 7.99 -46.37
N PRO A 192 -15.97 7.06 -47.31
CA PRO A 192 -15.77 7.33 -48.71
C PRO A 192 -16.89 8.20 -49.29
#